data_37af78519c6622fea6e28049e25d466d
#
_entry.id   37af78519c6622fea6e28049e25d466d
#
_cell.length_a   1.000
_cell.length_b   1.000
_cell.length_c   1.000
_cell.angle_alpha   90.00
_cell.angle_beta   90.00
_cell.angle_gamma   90.00
#
_symmetry.space_group_name_H-M   'P 1'
#
loop_
_entity.id
_entity.type
_entity.pdbx_description
1 polymer ?
#
loop_
_entity_poly.entity_id
_entity_poly.type
_entity_poly.pdbx_seq_one_letter_code
_entity_poly.pdbx_strand_id
1 'polypeptide(L)'
;FYYHFANKEALLAQCYEFTLDQFDRITAQIEQSDVSPLEKLGKVCTAIFELQNSDQGPLIRYNSITALPPKLRRAVLQRTEDTHDKLGQLMALGVSEGSIGAQNVLVARHLLVSAINAAVDINQWRKLDSTTSAAHDFFDVFFFGLQPR
;
A
#
# COMPACT_ATOMS: atom_id res chain seq x y z
N PHE A 1 -4.10 -6.72 25.81
CA PHE A 1 -3.32 -6.70 24.56
C PHE A 1 -1.85 -7.02 24.82
N TYR A 2 -1.21 -6.34 25.77
CA TYR A 2 0.20 -6.57 26.11
C TYR A 2 0.52 -7.96 26.70
N TYR A 3 -0.46 -8.67 27.23
CA TYR A 3 -0.26 -10.00 27.84
C TYR A 3 0.16 -11.10 26.86
N HIS A 4 -0.07 -10.90 25.56
CA HIS A 4 0.16 -11.91 24.54
C HIS A 4 1.52 -11.77 23.85
N PHE A 5 2.31 -10.75 24.21
CA PHE A 5 3.59 -10.47 23.58
C PHE A 5 4.73 -10.54 24.59
N ALA A 6 5.79 -11.24 24.20
CA ALA A 6 6.96 -11.41 25.07
C ALA A 6 7.69 -10.09 25.34
N ASN A 7 7.63 -9.15 24.40
CA ASN A 7 8.26 -7.84 24.50
C ASN A 7 7.72 -6.86 23.44
N LYS A 8 8.20 -5.62 23.50
CA LYS A 8 7.81 -4.54 22.57
C LYS A 8 8.16 -4.85 21.12
N GLU A 9 9.29 -5.48 20.87
CA GLU A 9 9.75 -5.83 19.52
C GLU A 9 8.83 -6.90 18.89
N ALA A 10 8.40 -7.90 19.67
CA ALA A 10 7.44 -8.90 19.21
C ALA A 10 6.08 -8.26 18.87
N LEU A 11 5.61 -7.32 19.68
CA LEU A 11 4.40 -6.56 19.40
C LEU A 11 4.53 -5.76 18.10
N LEU A 12 5.65 -5.06 17.93
CA LEU A 12 5.91 -4.27 16.73
C LEU A 12 5.95 -5.15 15.47
N ALA A 13 6.61 -6.31 15.55
CA ALA A 13 6.63 -7.27 14.44
C ALA A 13 5.22 -7.75 14.07
N GLN A 14 4.38 -8.05 15.05
CA GLN A 14 2.98 -8.44 14.83
C GLN A 14 2.15 -7.32 14.20
N CYS A 15 2.40 -6.07 14.53
CA CYS A 15 1.74 -4.93 13.87
C CYS A 15 2.12 -4.85 12.38
N TYR A 16 3.36 -5.14 12.02
CA TYR A 16 3.79 -5.24 10.62
C TYR A 16 3.11 -6.40 9.89
N GLU A 17 3.09 -7.58 10.48
CA GLU A 17 2.42 -8.76 9.90
C GLU A 17 0.93 -8.47 9.67
N PHE A 18 0.25 -7.89 10.64
CA PHE A 18 -1.14 -7.49 10.49
C PHE A 18 -1.34 -6.52 9.33
N THR A 19 -0.49 -5.49 9.21
CA THR A 19 -0.54 -4.51 8.13
C THR A 19 -0.38 -5.17 6.76
N LEU A 20 0.62 -6.03 6.61
CA LEU A 20 0.90 -6.73 5.36
C LEU A 20 -0.22 -7.73 5.00
N ASP A 21 -0.80 -8.40 5.99
CA ASP A 21 -1.96 -9.27 5.80
C ASP A 21 -3.18 -8.50 5.28
N GLN A 22 -3.41 -7.27 5.76
CA GLN A 22 -4.48 -6.42 5.24
C GLN A 22 -4.23 -6.03 3.79
N PHE A 23 -3.01 -5.66 3.44
CA PHE A 23 -2.65 -5.31 2.05
C PHE A 23 -2.80 -6.51 1.13
N ASP A 24 -2.35 -7.68 1.53
CA ASP A 24 -2.51 -8.92 0.75
C ASP A 24 -3.96 -9.30 0.55
N ARG A 25 -4.78 -9.17 1.59
CA ARG A 25 -6.22 -9.46 1.52
C ARG A 25 -6.93 -8.52 0.55
N ILE A 26 -6.66 -7.22 0.64
CA ILE A 26 -7.23 -6.21 -0.26
C ILE A 26 -6.82 -6.51 -1.70
N THR A 27 -5.54 -6.74 -1.95
CA THR A 27 -5.01 -7.03 -3.28
C THR A 27 -5.64 -8.30 -3.86
N ALA A 28 -5.66 -9.40 -3.11
CA ALA A 28 -6.24 -10.66 -3.55
C ALA A 28 -7.74 -10.56 -3.86
N GLN A 29 -8.49 -9.79 -3.08
CA GLN A 29 -9.91 -9.57 -3.33
C GLN A 29 -10.14 -8.77 -4.63
N ILE A 30 -9.32 -7.75 -4.87
CA ILE A 30 -9.45 -6.88 -6.05
C ILE A 30 -8.96 -7.60 -7.30
N GLU A 31 -7.95 -8.46 -7.21
CA GLU A 31 -7.46 -9.25 -8.35
C GLU A 31 -8.56 -10.11 -9.00
N GLN A 32 -9.55 -10.54 -8.24
CA GLN A 32 -10.68 -11.34 -8.74
C GLN A 32 -11.73 -10.50 -9.50
N SER A 33 -11.64 -9.19 -9.46
CA SER A 33 -12.58 -8.32 -10.19
C SER A 33 -12.29 -8.33 -11.70
N ASP A 34 -13.35 -8.25 -12.51
CA ASP A 34 -13.27 -8.21 -13.97
C ASP A 34 -13.09 -6.77 -14.47
N VAL A 35 -11.94 -6.19 -14.15
CA VAL A 35 -11.53 -4.85 -14.59
C VAL A 35 -10.06 -4.87 -15.00
N SER A 36 -9.62 -3.83 -15.72
CA SER A 36 -8.23 -3.73 -16.17
C SER A 36 -7.23 -3.69 -15.00
N PRO A 37 -5.99 -4.13 -15.21
CA PRO A 37 -4.93 -4.04 -14.19
C PRO A 37 -4.73 -2.61 -13.65
N LEU A 38 -4.86 -1.60 -14.50
CA LEU A 38 -4.79 -0.20 -14.08
C LEU A 38 -5.90 0.16 -13.10
N GLU A 39 -7.14 -0.25 -13.39
CA GLU A 39 -8.28 -0.03 -12.49
C GLU A 39 -8.14 -0.82 -11.19
N LYS A 40 -7.58 -2.05 -11.25
CA LYS A 40 -7.28 -2.84 -10.04
C LYS A 40 -6.31 -2.10 -9.12
N LEU A 41 -5.23 -1.54 -9.67
CA LEU A 41 -4.28 -0.74 -8.90
C LEU A 41 -4.95 0.48 -8.24
N GLY A 42 -5.80 1.20 -8.98
CA GLY A 42 -6.58 2.31 -8.42
C GLY A 42 -7.47 1.87 -7.26
N LYS A 43 -8.17 0.74 -7.41
CA LYS A 43 -9.01 0.17 -6.34
C LYS A 43 -8.19 -0.25 -5.12
N VAL A 44 -7.00 -0.83 -5.31
CA VAL A 44 -6.09 -1.18 -4.20
C VAL A 44 -5.68 0.08 -3.44
N CYS A 45 -5.25 1.13 -4.15
CA CYS A 45 -4.87 2.41 -3.54
C CYS A 45 -6.02 3.01 -2.72
N THR A 46 -7.22 3.06 -3.29
CA THR A 46 -8.42 3.60 -2.61
C THR A 46 -8.75 2.77 -1.36
N ALA A 47 -8.76 1.45 -1.48
CA ALA A 47 -9.10 0.57 -0.35
C ALA A 47 -8.07 0.68 0.80
N ILE A 48 -6.78 0.78 0.50
CA ILE A 48 -5.73 0.99 1.51
C ILE A 48 -5.91 2.36 2.17
N PHE A 49 -6.19 3.40 1.40
CA PHE A 49 -6.43 4.74 1.93
C PHE A 49 -7.64 4.77 2.87
N GLU A 50 -8.75 4.14 2.47
CA GLU A 50 -9.95 4.02 3.29
C GLU A 50 -9.70 3.23 4.57
N LEU A 51 -8.95 2.13 4.49
CA LEU A 51 -8.56 1.34 5.66
C LEU A 51 -7.74 2.16 6.66
N GLN A 52 -6.79 2.96 6.18
CA GLN A 52 -5.98 3.86 7.03
C GLN A 52 -6.82 4.87 7.79
N ASN A 53 -7.97 5.26 7.24
CA ASN A 53 -8.88 6.25 7.81
C ASN A 53 -10.09 5.62 8.53
N SER A 54 -10.13 4.30 8.62
CA SER A 54 -11.18 3.56 9.33
C SER A 54 -10.84 3.37 10.81
N ASP A 55 -11.77 2.80 11.56
CA ASP A 55 -11.56 2.41 12.96
C ASP A 55 -10.48 1.31 13.13
N GLN A 56 -10.13 0.61 12.06
CA GLN A 56 -9.05 -0.38 12.05
C GLN A 56 -7.68 0.23 11.75
N GLY A 57 -7.63 1.46 11.33
CA GLY A 57 -6.41 2.22 11.11
C GLY A 57 -6.07 3.16 12.29
N PRO A 58 -4.96 3.90 12.19
CA PRO A 58 -3.95 3.75 11.15
C PRO A 58 -3.09 2.51 11.33
N LEU A 59 -2.70 1.90 10.22
CA LEU A 59 -1.76 0.80 10.21
C LEU A 59 -0.33 1.28 10.47
N ILE A 60 0.54 0.37 10.89
CA ILE A 60 1.92 0.73 11.18
C ILE A 60 2.67 1.18 9.93
N ARG A 61 3.55 2.15 10.09
CA ARG A 61 4.33 2.71 9.01
C ARG A 61 5.71 2.07 8.88
N TYR A 62 6.21 2.04 7.67
CA TYR A 62 7.53 1.49 7.36
C TYR A 62 8.68 2.18 8.11
N ASN A 63 8.56 3.46 8.44
CA ASN A 63 9.60 4.20 9.16
C ASN A 63 9.91 3.65 10.56
N SER A 64 9.01 2.88 11.15
CA SER A 64 9.23 2.23 12.46
C SER A 64 10.07 0.95 12.38
N ILE A 65 10.42 0.48 11.19
CA ILE A 65 11.11 -0.81 10.99
C ILE A 65 12.51 -0.84 11.61
N THR A 66 13.14 0.32 11.74
CA THR A 66 14.48 0.43 12.38
C THR A 66 14.46 0.11 13.86
N ALA A 67 13.29 0.15 14.51
CA ALA A 67 13.12 -0.24 15.91
C ALA A 67 13.12 -1.76 16.12
N LEU A 68 13.03 -2.56 15.04
CA LEU A 68 13.08 -4.01 15.12
C LEU A 68 14.52 -4.53 15.25
N PRO A 69 14.76 -5.59 16.05
CA PRO A 69 16.01 -6.33 16.05
C PRO A 69 16.33 -6.86 14.63
N PRO A 70 17.63 -7.05 14.29
CA PRO A 70 18.03 -7.39 12.91
C PRO A 70 17.35 -8.61 12.32
N LYS A 71 17.11 -9.66 13.14
CA LYS A 71 16.43 -10.88 12.67
C LYS A 71 14.98 -10.63 12.31
N LEU A 72 14.22 -9.96 13.19
CA LEU A 72 12.82 -9.62 12.94
C LEU A 72 12.70 -8.61 11.80
N ARG A 73 13.60 -7.62 11.75
CA ARG A 73 13.65 -6.65 10.65
C ARG A 73 13.81 -7.32 9.30
N ARG A 74 14.72 -8.27 9.15
CA ARG A 74 14.90 -9.01 7.89
C ARG A 74 13.64 -9.78 7.49
N ALA A 75 12.98 -10.44 8.44
CA ALA A 75 11.74 -11.18 8.17
C ALA A 75 10.64 -10.24 7.68
N VAL A 76 10.45 -9.10 8.34
CA VAL A 76 9.45 -8.08 7.94
C VAL A 76 9.80 -7.47 6.57
N LEU A 77 11.07 -7.17 6.31
CA LEU A 77 11.51 -6.65 5.01
C LEU A 77 11.23 -7.64 3.88
N GLN A 78 11.53 -8.92 4.08
CA GLN A 78 11.23 -9.95 3.09
C GLN A 78 9.72 -10.04 2.84
N ARG A 79 8.93 -10.09 3.89
CA ARG A 79 7.47 -10.13 3.79
C ARG A 79 6.90 -8.89 3.09
N THR A 80 7.49 -7.72 3.34
CA THR A 80 7.12 -6.47 2.66
C THR A 80 7.41 -6.54 1.17
N GLU A 81 8.59 -7.04 0.80
CA GLU A 81 8.95 -7.21 -0.62
C GLU A 81 8.01 -8.18 -1.33
N ASP A 82 7.67 -9.31 -0.70
CA ASP A 82 6.71 -10.27 -1.23
C ASP A 82 5.32 -9.64 -1.49
N THR A 83 4.88 -8.75 -0.61
CA THR A 83 3.63 -7.99 -0.78
C THR A 83 3.74 -6.98 -1.93
N HIS A 84 4.86 -6.26 -2.03
CA HIS A 84 5.10 -5.30 -3.12
C HIS A 84 5.24 -5.99 -4.48
N ASP A 85 5.78 -7.20 -4.53
CA ASP A 85 5.91 -7.97 -5.76
C ASP A 85 4.56 -8.30 -6.40
N LYS A 86 3.51 -8.49 -5.60
CA LYS A 86 2.14 -8.68 -6.11
C LYS A 86 1.65 -7.46 -6.89
N LEU A 87 1.92 -6.26 -6.38
CA LEU A 87 1.62 -5.02 -7.11
C LEU A 87 2.46 -4.90 -8.40
N GLY A 88 3.73 -5.29 -8.35
CA GLY A 88 4.60 -5.33 -9.51
C GLY A 88 4.11 -6.30 -10.59
N GLN A 89 3.63 -7.47 -10.20
CA GLN A 89 3.04 -8.45 -11.13
C GLN A 89 1.77 -7.90 -11.79
N LEU A 90 0.91 -7.24 -11.03
CA LEU A 90 -0.30 -6.59 -11.57
C LEU A 90 0.06 -5.46 -12.55
N MET A 91 1.09 -4.67 -12.24
CA MET A 91 1.61 -3.66 -13.18
C MET A 91 2.17 -4.28 -14.46
N ALA A 92 2.96 -5.34 -14.35
CA ALA A 92 3.54 -6.03 -15.50
C ALA A 92 2.44 -6.60 -16.42
N LEU A 93 1.38 -7.15 -15.83
CA LEU A 93 0.20 -7.58 -16.56
C LEU A 93 -0.44 -6.40 -17.31
N GLY A 94 -0.64 -5.28 -16.65
CA GLY A 94 -1.19 -4.07 -17.27
C GLY A 94 -0.35 -3.53 -18.42
N VAL A 95 0.97 -3.61 -18.32
CA VAL A 95 1.87 -3.27 -19.42
C VAL A 95 1.70 -4.23 -20.59
N SER A 96 1.62 -5.53 -20.33
CA SER A 96 1.44 -6.55 -21.38
C SER A 96 0.09 -6.44 -22.10
N GLU A 97 -0.96 -6.03 -21.39
CA GLU A 97 -2.31 -5.82 -21.94
C GLU A 97 -2.52 -4.42 -22.53
N GLY A 98 -1.56 -3.51 -22.34
CA GLY A 98 -1.64 -2.14 -22.83
C GLY A 98 -2.48 -1.18 -21.98
N SER A 99 -2.94 -1.59 -20.81
CA SER A 99 -3.67 -0.71 -19.87
C SER A 99 -2.74 0.21 -19.06
N ILE A 100 -1.43 -0.13 -18.98
CA ILE A 100 -0.40 0.64 -18.28
C ILE A 100 0.75 0.95 -19.22
N GLY A 101 1.14 2.23 -19.30
CA GLY A 101 2.23 2.71 -20.15
C GLY A 101 3.61 2.79 -19.47
N ALA A 102 3.85 2.08 -18.39
CA ALA A 102 5.10 2.15 -17.65
C ALA A 102 6.26 1.48 -18.43
N GLN A 103 7.35 2.21 -18.64
CA GLN A 103 8.56 1.67 -19.29
C GLN A 103 9.42 0.82 -18.32
N ASN A 104 9.36 1.12 -17.03
CA ASN A 104 10.07 0.40 -15.99
C ASN A 104 9.12 0.08 -14.82
N VAL A 105 8.67 -1.18 -14.79
CA VAL A 105 7.71 -1.67 -13.80
C VAL A 105 8.27 -1.59 -12.38
N LEU A 106 9.57 -1.82 -12.17
CA LEU A 106 10.20 -1.74 -10.86
C LEU A 106 10.14 -0.31 -10.30
N VAL A 107 10.44 0.68 -11.14
CA VAL A 107 10.36 2.10 -10.76
C VAL A 107 8.90 2.50 -10.51
N ALA A 108 7.99 2.10 -11.39
CA ALA A 108 6.56 2.40 -11.24
C ALA A 108 5.98 1.80 -9.94
N ARG A 109 6.33 0.55 -9.63
CA ARG A 109 5.97 -0.10 -8.36
C ARG A 109 6.48 0.68 -7.16
N HIS A 110 7.75 1.07 -7.18
CA HIS A 110 8.36 1.83 -6.08
C HIS A 110 7.69 3.19 -5.87
N LEU A 111 7.37 3.89 -6.96
CA LEU A 111 6.66 5.17 -6.89
C LEU A 111 5.22 4.98 -6.37
N LEU A 112 4.52 3.92 -6.79
CA LEU A 112 3.18 3.62 -6.28
C LEU A 112 3.20 3.35 -4.76
N VAL A 113 4.12 2.52 -4.29
CA VAL A 113 4.26 2.23 -2.86
C VAL A 113 4.60 3.51 -2.08
N SER A 114 5.44 4.38 -2.65
CA SER A 114 5.77 5.68 -2.05
C SER A 114 4.54 6.60 -1.99
N ALA A 115 3.71 6.61 -3.04
CA ALA A 115 2.46 7.38 -3.06
C ALA A 115 1.46 6.86 -2.01
N ILE A 116 1.31 5.55 -1.87
CA ILE A 116 0.46 4.94 -0.84
C ILE A 116 0.93 5.37 0.56
N ASN A 117 2.23 5.32 0.83
CA ASN A 117 2.78 5.75 2.12
C ASN A 117 2.59 7.26 2.36
N ALA A 118 2.78 8.09 1.34
CA ALA A 118 2.59 9.54 1.44
C ALA A 118 1.12 9.93 1.68
N ALA A 119 0.17 9.19 1.14
CA ALA A 119 -1.27 9.43 1.34
C ALA A 119 -1.67 9.36 2.82
N VAL A 120 -1.03 8.47 3.58
CA VAL A 120 -1.26 8.37 5.04
C VAL A 120 -0.78 9.62 5.77
N ASP A 121 0.34 10.20 5.34
CA ASP A 121 0.89 11.40 5.97
C ASP A 121 0.04 12.64 5.72
N ILE A 122 -0.49 12.81 4.53
CA ILE A 122 -1.38 13.93 4.19
C ILE A 122 -2.58 13.98 5.12
N ASN A 123 -3.16 12.85 5.44
CA ASN A 123 -4.35 12.78 6.28
C ASN A 123 -4.12 13.22 7.73
N GLN A 124 -2.88 13.26 8.20
CA GLN A 124 -2.54 13.71 9.55
C GLN A 124 -2.54 15.22 9.73
N TRP A 125 -2.31 15.94 8.65
CA TRP A 125 -2.15 17.41 8.70
C TRP A 125 -3.15 18.15 7.82
N ARG A 126 -4.07 17.46 7.18
CA ARG A 126 -5.10 18.06 6.35
C ARG A 126 -6.43 17.32 6.53
N LYS A 127 -7.48 18.05 6.88
CA LYS A 127 -8.85 17.49 6.86
C LYS A 127 -9.29 17.32 5.41
N LEU A 128 -9.74 16.13 5.09
CA LEU A 128 -10.32 15.77 3.81
C LEU A 128 -11.82 15.55 4.00
N ASP A 129 -12.63 16.14 3.13
CA ASP A 129 -14.09 16.13 3.27
C ASP A 129 -14.71 14.75 3.09
N SER A 130 -14.07 13.88 2.28
CA SER A 130 -14.48 12.52 2.01
C SER A 130 -13.26 11.65 1.76
N THR A 131 -13.21 10.48 2.38
CA THR A 131 -12.09 9.54 2.22
C THR A 131 -11.94 9.07 0.77
N THR A 132 -13.03 8.72 0.11
CA THR A 132 -13.02 8.23 -1.29
C THR A 132 -12.61 9.33 -2.26
N SER A 133 -13.18 10.53 -2.14
CA SER A 133 -12.81 11.68 -2.97
C SER A 133 -11.34 12.05 -2.78
N ALA A 134 -10.88 12.08 -1.52
CA ALA A 134 -9.48 12.36 -1.18
C ALA A 134 -8.51 11.33 -1.77
N ALA A 135 -8.87 10.05 -1.77
CA ALA A 135 -8.07 9.00 -2.40
C ALA A 135 -7.95 9.25 -3.91
N HIS A 136 -9.04 9.57 -4.58
CA HIS A 136 -9.03 9.91 -6.01
C HIS A 136 -8.14 11.12 -6.30
N ASP A 137 -8.36 12.22 -5.60
CA ASP A 137 -7.59 13.46 -5.78
C ASP A 137 -6.10 13.23 -5.58
N PHE A 138 -5.72 12.42 -4.59
CA PHE A 138 -4.34 12.11 -4.29
C PHE A 138 -3.69 11.20 -5.34
N PHE A 139 -4.37 10.12 -5.72
CA PHE A 139 -3.81 9.13 -6.63
C PHE A 139 -3.94 9.49 -8.11
N ASP A 140 -4.85 10.38 -8.47
CA ASP A 140 -5.01 10.86 -9.86
C ASP A 140 -3.71 11.45 -10.42
N VAL A 141 -2.95 12.17 -9.59
CA VAL A 141 -1.64 12.68 -9.97
C VAL A 141 -0.68 11.56 -10.37
N PHE A 142 -0.71 10.44 -9.63
CA PHE A 142 0.12 9.28 -9.96
C PHE A 142 -0.35 8.58 -11.23
N PHE A 143 -1.64 8.31 -11.36
CA PHE A 143 -2.18 7.54 -12.48
C PHE A 143 -2.25 8.30 -13.79
N PHE A 144 -2.43 9.61 -13.73
CA PHE A 144 -2.64 10.45 -14.93
C PHE A 144 -1.55 11.49 -15.16
N GLY A 145 -0.66 11.68 -14.20
CA GLY A 145 0.43 12.66 -14.26
C GLY A 145 -0.06 14.09 -14.11
N LEU A 146 0.86 15.03 -14.35
CA LEU A 146 0.62 16.47 -14.24
C LEU A 146 0.34 17.13 -15.59
N GLN A 147 0.34 16.38 -16.69
CA GLN A 147 0.09 16.92 -18.02
C GLN A 147 -1.42 17.17 -18.20
N PRO A 148 -1.79 18.28 -18.82
CA PRO A 148 -3.18 18.52 -19.23
C PRO A 148 -3.68 17.39 -20.13
N ARG A 149 -4.91 16.99 -19.90
CA ARG A 149 -5.59 15.97 -20.73
C ARG A 149 -6.31 16.60 -21.89
#